data_dcced53ad701e88ae94030583081e0f3
#
_entry.id   dcced53ad701e88ae94030583081e0f3
#
_cell.length_a   1.000
_cell.length_b   1.000
_cell.length_c   1.000
_cell.angle_alpha   90.00
_cell.angle_beta   90.00
_cell.angle_gamma   90.00
#
_symmetry.space_group_name_H-M   'P 1'
#
loop_
_entity.id
_entity.type
_entity.pdbx_description
1 polymer ?
#
loop_
_entity_poly.entity_id
_entity_poly.type
_entity_poly.pdbx_seq_one_letter_code
_entity_poly.pdbx_strand_id
1 'polypeptide(L)'
;MHIREVAPDDAAEWAWRRAELWSGDHEREIAEFLAGSRAACEMVYVIDRGEGRIGGFIELSTRSYAEGCATSPVAYVEGWYVDADLRRTGVGRRLMEAAETWDRDRGYSELASDCDIDNEISFLAHTAIGFDETDRIICFRKEL
;
A
#
# COMPACT_ATOMS: atom_id res chain seq x y z
N MET A 1 -15.52 0.12 -12.20
CA MET A 1 -14.29 -0.28 -11.46
C MET A 1 -14.64 -0.63 -10.03
N HIS A 2 -14.12 -1.71 -9.53
CA HIS A 2 -14.30 -2.11 -8.14
C HIS A 2 -12.97 -2.49 -7.49
N ILE A 3 -12.97 -2.54 -6.16
CA ILE A 3 -11.82 -2.94 -5.37
C ILE A 3 -11.99 -4.42 -5.02
N ARG A 4 -10.94 -5.19 -5.20
CA ARG A 4 -10.89 -6.62 -4.83
C ARG A 4 -9.50 -7.03 -4.37
N GLU A 5 -9.40 -8.19 -3.77
CA GLU A 5 -8.10 -8.78 -3.49
C GLU A 5 -7.35 -9.10 -4.79
N VAL A 6 -6.03 -9.03 -4.73
CA VAL A 6 -5.16 -9.39 -5.84
C VAL A 6 -5.30 -10.88 -6.18
N ALA A 7 -5.23 -11.21 -7.46
CA ALA A 7 -5.29 -12.60 -7.95
C ALA A 7 -4.00 -12.95 -8.72
N PRO A 8 -3.70 -14.25 -8.91
CA PRO A 8 -2.50 -14.67 -9.64
C PRO A 8 -2.37 -14.06 -11.04
N ASP A 9 -3.49 -13.85 -11.74
CA ASP A 9 -3.48 -13.27 -13.07
C ASP A 9 -3.10 -11.78 -13.09
N ASP A 10 -3.11 -11.11 -11.93
CA ASP A 10 -2.71 -9.71 -11.82
C ASP A 10 -1.19 -9.51 -11.73
N ALA A 11 -0.41 -10.58 -11.62
CA ALA A 11 1.01 -10.50 -11.28
C ALA A 11 1.82 -9.54 -12.15
N ALA A 12 1.66 -9.60 -13.47
CA ALA A 12 2.41 -8.74 -14.39
C ALA A 12 1.99 -7.26 -14.28
N GLU A 13 0.69 -7.01 -14.20
CA GLU A 13 0.13 -5.68 -14.03
C GLU A 13 0.53 -5.06 -12.68
N TRP A 14 0.55 -5.86 -11.63
CA TRP A 14 1.00 -5.45 -10.31
C TRP A 14 2.50 -5.14 -10.29
N ALA A 15 3.34 -6.02 -10.87
CA ALA A 15 4.79 -5.80 -10.95
C ALA A 15 5.14 -4.50 -11.67
N TRP A 16 4.49 -4.21 -12.78
CA TRP A 16 4.70 -2.98 -13.51
C TRP A 16 4.42 -1.74 -12.64
N ARG A 17 3.33 -1.75 -11.88
CA ARG A 17 2.97 -0.63 -11.00
C ARG A 17 3.85 -0.52 -9.77
N ARG A 18 4.30 -1.64 -9.21
CA ARG A 18 5.29 -1.59 -8.11
C ARG A 18 6.58 -0.90 -8.54
N ALA A 19 7.02 -1.10 -9.77
CA ALA A 19 8.22 -0.46 -10.31
C ALA A 19 8.09 1.07 -10.39
N GLU A 20 6.88 1.60 -10.42
CA GLU A 20 6.65 3.04 -10.34
C GLU A 20 6.88 3.61 -8.92
N LEU A 21 6.78 2.79 -7.88
CA LEU A 21 6.94 3.22 -6.49
C LEU A 21 8.36 3.01 -5.97
N TRP A 22 8.97 1.86 -6.27
CA TRP A 22 10.33 1.53 -5.78
C TRP A 22 11.01 0.48 -6.66
N SER A 23 12.33 0.42 -6.51
CA SER A 23 13.16 -0.61 -7.16
C SER A 23 13.13 -1.92 -6.39
N GLY A 24 13.53 -3.00 -7.02
CA GLY A 24 13.65 -4.32 -6.41
C GLY A 24 13.25 -5.45 -7.36
N ASP A 25 13.29 -6.66 -6.86
CA ASP A 25 12.86 -7.86 -7.59
C ASP A 25 11.36 -8.09 -7.38
N HIS A 26 10.56 -7.30 -8.07
CA HIS A 26 9.10 -7.32 -7.93
C HIS A 26 8.50 -8.66 -8.32
N GLU A 27 8.99 -9.28 -9.37
CA GLU A 27 8.48 -10.58 -9.83
C GLU A 27 8.66 -11.66 -8.78
N ARG A 28 9.82 -11.70 -8.14
CA ARG A 28 10.11 -12.66 -7.06
C ARG A 28 9.22 -12.42 -5.83
N GLU A 29 9.12 -11.18 -5.38
CA GLU A 29 8.31 -10.84 -4.20
C GLU A 29 6.82 -11.12 -4.43
N ILE A 30 6.31 -10.83 -5.63
CA ILE A 30 4.94 -11.13 -6.03
C ILE A 30 4.70 -12.65 -6.08
N ALA A 31 5.62 -13.40 -6.67
CA ALA A 31 5.53 -14.86 -6.74
C ALA A 31 5.52 -15.48 -5.33
N GLU A 32 6.34 -14.98 -4.42
CA GLU A 32 6.37 -15.42 -3.03
C GLU A 32 5.03 -15.13 -2.32
N PHE A 33 4.47 -13.94 -2.51
CA PHE A 33 3.17 -13.59 -1.95
C PHE A 33 2.07 -14.50 -2.49
N LEU A 34 2.00 -14.69 -3.79
CA LEU A 34 0.99 -15.54 -4.44
C LEU A 34 1.14 -17.02 -4.06
N ALA A 35 2.34 -17.44 -3.70
CA ALA A 35 2.62 -18.78 -3.17
C ALA A 35 2.27 -18.93 -1.67
N GLY A 36 1.83 -17.87 -1.01
CA GLY A 36 1.38 -17.89 0.38
C GLY A 36 2.33 -17.26 1.40
N SER A 37 3.51 -16.77 1.00
CA SER A 37 4.39 -16.02 1.90
C SER A 37 3.75 -14.68 2.30
N ARG A 38 3.87 -14.30 3.58
CA ARG A 38 3.40 -13.02 4.11
C ARG A 38 4.55 -12.19 4.70
N ALA A 39 5.77 -12.47 4.28
CA ALA A 39 6.97 -11.79 4.78
C ALA A 39 7.06 -10.33 4.32
N ALA A 40 6.70 -10.05 3.06
CA ALA A 40 6.76 -8.71 2.50
C ALA A 40 5.48 -7.90 2.77
N CYS A 41 4.33 -8.51 2.58
CA CYS A 41 3.03 -7.92 2.91
C CYS A 41 2.01 -9.02 3.22
N GLU A 42 0.93 -8.65 3.88
CA GLU A 42 -0.09 -9.59 4.35
C GLU A 42 -1.35 -9.57 3.50
N MET A 43 -1.66 -8.43 2.90
CA MET A 43 -2.85 -8.24 2.07
C MET A 43 -2.56 -7.27 0.94
N VAL A 44 -3.13 -7.53 -0.21
CA VAL A 44 -3.06 -6.64 -1.37
C VAL A 44 -4.44 -6.50 -1.98
N TYR A 45 -4.91 -5.26 -2.09
CA TYR A 45 -6.11 -4.93 -2.86
C TYR A 45 -5.72 -4.23 -4.15
N VAL A 46 -6.53 -4.44 -5.18
CA VAL A 46 -6.33 -3.84 -6.51
C VAL A 46 -7.60 -3.14 -6.98
N ILE A 47 -7.42 -2.17 -7.85
CA ILE A 47 -8.50 -1.54 -8.60
C ILE A 47 -8.70 -2.35 -9.89
N ASP A 48 -9.82 -3.05 -9.99
CA ASP A 48 -10.14 -3.85 -11.17
C ASP A 48 -10.71 -2.94 -12.28
N ARG A 49 -10.02 -2.90 -13.42
CA ARG A 49 -10.47 -2.18 -14.61
C ARG A 49 -11.28 -3.03 -15.58
N GLY A 50 -11.35 -4.34 -15.30
CA GLY A 50 -11.90 -5.32 -16.23
C GLY A 50 -10.87 -5.81 -17.25
N GLU A 51 -11.19 -6.88 -17.94
CA GLU A 51 -10.38 -7.47 -19.02
C GLU A 51 -8.95 -7.83 -18.58
N GLY A 52 -8.78 -8.25 -17.33
CA GLY A 52 -7.48 -8.65 -16.79
C GLY A 52 -6.53 -7.49 -16.49
N ARG A 53 -7.03 -6.25 -16.45
CA ARG A 53 -6.23 -5.06 -16.14
C ARG A 53 -6.58 -4.51 -14.77
N ILE A 54 -5.57 -3.97 -14.11
CA ILE A 54 -5.78 -3.24 -12.86
C ILE A 54 -5.43 -1.76 -13.04
N GLY A 55 -5.90 -0.91 -12.13
CA GLY A 55 -5.71 0.54 -12.18
C GLY A 55 -4.91 1.09 -11.00
N GLY A 56 -4.49 0.22 -10.10
CA GLY A 56 -3.74 0.58 -8.91
C GLY A 56 -3.77 -0.53 -7.90
N PHE A 57 -3.02 -0.35 -6.82
CA PHE A 57 -2.95 -1.34 -5.73
C PHE A 57 -2.66 -0.66 -4.40
N ILE A 58 -2.94 -1.38 -3.32
CA ILE A 58 -2.47 -1.08 -1.98
C ILE A 58 -1.94 -2.35 -1.34
N GLU A 59 -0.74 -2.26 -0.78
CA GLU A 59 -0.09 -3.35 -0.03
C GLU A 59 -0.11 -3.03 1.45
N LEU A 60 -0.50 -4.00 2.26
CA LEU A 60 -0.68 -3.85 3.69
C LEU A 60 0.15 -4.87 4.45
N SER A 61 0.75 -4.43 5.53
CA SER A 61 1.45 -5.29 6.49
C SER A 61 1.08 -4.91 7.91
N THR A 62 1.70 -5.60 8.86
CA THR A 62 1.59 -5.31 10.29
C THR A 62 2.98 -5.05 10.82
N ARG A 63 3.15 -3.95 11.54
CA ARG A 63 4.41 -3.60 12.18
C ARG A 63 4.23 -3.53 13.69
N SER A 64 5.29 -3.86 14.45
CA SER A 64 5.27 -3.75 15.90
C SER A 64 5.31 -2.30 16.39
N TYR A 65 5.76 -1.39 15.52
CA TYR A 65 5.90 0.03 15.82
C TYR A 65 5.67 0.87 14.56
N ALA A 66 5.02 2.01 14.73
CA ALA A 66 4.94 3.03 13.69
C ALA A 66 4.99 4.42 14.35
N GLU A 67 5.69 5.36 13.70
CA GLU A 67 5.86 6.72 14.19
C GLU A 67 4.51 7.38 14.44
N GLY A 68 4.34 7.97 15.62
CA GLY A 68 3.11 8.65 16.01
C GLY A 68 1.95 7.78 16.43
N CYS A 69 2.06 6.45 16.32
CA CYS A 69 1.03 5.53 16.77
C CYS A 69 1.20 5.17 18.24
N ALA A 70 0.06 5.01 18.94
CA ALA A 70 0.01 4.68 20.35
C ALA A 70 -0.17 3.18 20.61
N THR A 71 -0.62 2.42 19.62
CA THR A 71 -0.91 0.99 19.72
C THR A 71 0.18 0.13 19.10
N SER A 72 0.18 -1.16 19.42
CA SER A 72 1.04 -2.19 18.86
C SER A 72 0.31 -3.54 18.92
N PRO A 73 0.31 -4.35 17.85
CA PRO A 73 0.82 -4.04 16.50
C PRO A 73 -0.04 -3.01 15.77
N VAL A 74 0.49 -2.47 14.68
CA VAL A 74 -0.16 -1.44 13.88
C VAL A 74 -0.22 -1.91 12.42
N ALA A 75 -1.38 -1.79 11.79
CA ALA A 75 -1.50 -1.98 10.36
C ALA A 75 -0.75 -0.87 9.60
N TYR A 76 -0.10 -1.22 8.51
CA TYR A 76 0.79 -0.33 7.79
C TYR A 76 0.56 -0.42 6.28
N VAL A 77 0.40 0.73 5.64
CA VAL A 77 0.35 0.84 4.18
C VAL A 77 1.79 0.83 3.66
N GLU A 78 2.22 -0.28 3.09
CA GLU A 78 3.57 -0.43 2.53
C GLU A 78 3.70 0.20 1.15
N GLY A 79 2.63 0.18 0.36
CA GLY A 79 2.56 0.81 -0.94
C GLY A 79 1.14 1.17 -1.33
N TRP A 80 0.99 2.31 -1.98
CA TRP A 80 -0.30 2.80 -2.46
C TRP A 80 -0.09 3.51 -3.79
N TYR A 81 -0.62 2.94 -4.85
CA TYR A 81 -0.46 3.45 -6.20
C TYR A 81 -1.79 3.48 -6.95
N VAL A 82 -2.02 4.55 -7.67
CA VAL A 82 -3.18 4.73 -8.55
C VAL A 82 -2.68 5.26 -9.90
N ASP A 83 -3.12 4.64 -10.98
CA ASP A 83 -2.80 5.08 -12.34
C ASP A 83 -3.17 6.55 -12.53
N ALA A 84 -2.35 7.27 -13.28
CA ALA A 84 -2.49 8.72 -13.44
C ALA A 84 -3.87 9.17 -13.93
N ASP A 85 -4.47 8.41 -14.84
CA ASP A 85 -5.80 8.71 -15.39
C ASP A 85 -6.95 8.46 -14.41
N LEU A 86 -6.70 7.74 -13.32
CA LEU A 86 -7.68 7.44 -12.28
C LEU A 86 -7.57 8.34 -11.05
N ARG A 87 -6.51 9.13 -10.97
CA ARG A 87 -6.31 10.05 -9.85
C ARG A 87 -7.41 11.10 -9.81
N ARG A 88 -7.79 11.51 -8.59
CA ARG A 88 -8.86 12.47 -8.33
C ARG A 88 -10.26 12.02 -8.78
N THR A 89 -10.45 10.73 -9.01
CA THR A 89 -11.77 10.14 -9.31
C THR A 89 -12.47 9.55 -8.09
N GLY A 90 -11.76 9.54 -6.94
CA GLY A 90 -12.25 8.91 -5.70
C GLY A 90 -11.88 7.44 -5.56
N VAL A 91 -11.30 6.81 -6.57
CA VAL A 91 -10.97 5.39 -6.51
C VAL A 91 -9.80 5.09 -5.56
N GLY A 92 -8.84 6.03 -5.44
CA GLY A 92 -7.77 5.92 -4.47
C GLY A 92 -8.28 5.93 -3.03
N ARG A 93 -9.29 6.74 -2.74
CA ARG A 93 -9.99 6.73 -1.44
C ARG A 93 -10.65 5.37 -1.18
N ARG A 94 -11.34 4.82 -2.16
CA ARG A 94 -11.98 3.51 -2.04
C ARG A 94 -10.98 2.38 -1.77
N LEU A 95 -9.81 2.48 -2.38
CA LEU A 95 -8.72 1.54 -2.13
C LEU A 95 -8.23 1.64 -0.67
N MET A 96 -8.10 2.85 -0.15
CA MET A 96 -7.75 3.05 1.25
C MET A 96 -8.87 2.62 2.21
N GLU A 97 -10.12 2.80 1.85
CA GLU A 97 -11.26 2.31 2.64
C GLU A 97 -11.23 0.77 2.79
N ALA A 98 -10.80 0.04 1.74
CA ALA A 98 -10.58 -1.40 1.84
C ALA A 98 -9.47 -1.73 2.86
N ALA A 99 -8.39 -0.96 2.86
CA ALA A 99 -7.32 -1.09 3.85
C ALA A 99 -7.81 -0.82 5.28
N GLU A 100 -8.60 0.23 5.46
CA GLU A 100 -9.17 0.57 6.78
C GLU A 100 -10.11 -0.53 7.29
N THR A 101 -10.89 -1.12 6.40
CA THR A 101 -11.77 -2.24 6.74
C THR A 101 -10.96 -3.47 7.16
N TRP A 102 -9.92 -3.80 6.43
CA TRP A 102 -9.01 -4.88 6.77
C TRP A 102 -8.37 -4.66 8.16
N ASP A 103 -7.94 -3.44 8.44
CA ASP A 103 -7.36 -3.04 9.72
C ASP A 103 -8.36 -3.24 10.87
N ARG A 104 -9.57 -2.71 10.73
CA ARG A 104 -10.63 -2.84 11.76
C ARG A 104 -11.04 -4.29 11.98
N ASP A 105 -11.13 -5.09 10.93
CA ASP A 105 -11.48 -6.51 11.02
C ASP A 105 -10.44 -7.33 11.79
N ARG A 106 -9.19 -6.86 11.82
CA ARG A 106 -8.12 -7.45 12.63
C ARG A 106 -8.11 -6.94 14.07
N GLY A 107 -9.02 -6.05 14.43
CA GLY A 107 -9.13 -5.49 15.77
C GLY A 107 -8.16 -4.34 16.05
N TYR A 108 -7.51 -3.79 15.05
CA TYR A 108 -6.61 -2.65 15.19
C TYR A 108 -7.37 -1.33 15.11
N SER A 109 -6.83 -0.29 15.71
CA SER A 109 -7.47 1.02 15.77
C SER A 109 -6.66 2.15 15.10
N GLU A 110 -5.47 1.83 14.59
CA GLU A 110 -4.61 2.79 13.90
C GLU A 110 -4.10 2.19 12.61
N LEU A 111 -4.04 3.00 11.56
CA LEU A 111 -3.44 2.67 10.26
C LEU A 111 -2.33 3.67 10.00
N ALA A 112 -1.10 3.19 9.83
CA ALA A 112 0.06 4.01 9.55
C ALA A 112 0.48 3.92 8.08
N SER A 113 1.21 4.90 7.61
CA SER A 113 1.75 4.95 6.26
C SER A 113 2.96 5.87 6.23
N ASP A 114 3.67 5.89 5.12
CA ASP A 114 4.75 6.83 4.87
C ASP A 114 4.81 7.23 3.39
N CYS A 115 5.62 8.23 3.11
CA CYS A 115 6.06 8.58 1.77
C CYS A 115 7.42 9.27 1.84
N ASP A 116 8.11 9.32 0.71
CA ASP A 116 9.33 10.11 0.63
C ASP A 116 9.04 11.59 0.90
N ILE A 117 9.96 12.27 1.56
CA ILE A 117 9.77 13.67 2.00
C ILE A 117 9.50 14.64 0.85
N ASP A 118 9.98 14.33 -0.35
CA ASP A 118 9.78 15.13 -1.57
C ASP A 118 8.61 14.63 -2.44
N ASN A 119 7.89 13.59 -2.02
CA ASN A 119 6.72 13.07 -2.74
C ASN A 119 5.46 13.87 -2.35
N GLU A 120 5.32 15.05 -2.93
CA GLU A 120 4.21 15.96 -2.64
C GLU A 120 2.85 15.37 -3.02
N ILE A 121 2.78 14.64 -4.13
CA ILE A 121 1.53 13.99 -4.58
C ILE A 121 1.03 13.02 -3.52
N SER A 122 1.91 12.17 -2.99
CA SER A 122 1.56 11.23 -1.94
C SER A 122 1.18 11.93 -0.63
N PHE A 123 1.92 12.96 -0.25
CA PHE A 123 1.61 13.78 0.93
C PHE A 123 0.19 14.37 0.85
N LEU A 124 -0.14 14.99 -0.26
CA LEU A 124 -1.47 15.58 -0.47
C LEU A 124 -2.57 14.52 -0.50
N ALA A 125 -2.30 13.37 -1.11
CA ALA A 125 -3.27 12.26 -1.15
C ALA A 125 -3.56 11.73 0.25
N HIS A 126 -2.55 11.52 1.08
CA HIS A 126 -2.71 11.07 2.46
C HIS A 126 -3.50 12.08 3.30
N THR A 127 -3.15 13.35 3.24
CA THR A 127 -3.84 14.38 4.03
C THR A 127 -5.29 14.57 3.58
N ALA A 128 -5.56 14.44 2.29
CA ALA A 128 -6.92 14.57 1.75
C ALA A 128 -7.90 13.50 2.24
N ILE A 129 -7.39 12.33 2.67
CA ILE A 129 -8.23 11.23 3.17
C ILE A 129 -8.13 11.04 4.69
N GLY A 130 -7.54 12.01 5.39
CA GLY A 130 -7.60 12.07 6.84
C GLY A 130 -6.37 11.59 7.59
N PHE A 131 -5.27 11.27 6.92
CA PHE A 131 -4.00 11.02 7.62
C PHE A 131 -3.42 12.32 8.15
N ASP A 132 -2.88 12.26 9.36
CA ASP A 132 -2.11 13.35 9.97
C ASP A 132 -0.62 13.07 9.84
N GLU A 133 0.17 14.07 9.46
CA GLU A 133 1.62 13.96 9.53
C GLU A 133 2.05 13.87 10.99
N THR A 134 2.79 12.82 11.35
CA THR A 134 3.20 12.58 12.73
C THR A 134 4.68 12.78 12.95
N ASP A 135 5.53 12.47 11.96
CA ASP A 135 6.98 12.58 12.12
C ASP A 135 7.67 12.65 10.76
N ARG A 136 8.90 13.15 10.76
CA ARG A 136 9.83 13.12 9.63
C ARG A 136 11.16 12.56 10.13
N ILE A 137 11.63 11.50 9.49
CA ILE A 137 12.81 10.79 9.95
C ILE A 137 13.90 10.79 8.88
N ILE A 138 15.15 10.59 9.33
CA ILE A 138 16.31 10.35 8.47
C ILE A 138 16.72 8.90 8.68
N CYS A 139 16.78 8.14 7.60
CA CYS A 139 17.16 6.73 7.65
C CYS A 139 18.65 6.59 7.39
N PHE A 140 19.32 5.70 8.13
CA PHE A 140 20.74 5.42 7.99
C PHE A 140 20.95 3.93 7.72
N ARG A 141 21.97 3.62 6.94
CA ARG A 141 22.43 2.27 6.67
C ARG A 141 23.96 2.21 6.76
N LYS A 142 24.50 1.14 7.34
CA LYS A 142 25.94 0.86 7.34
C LYS A 142 26.13 -0.59 6.87
N GLU A 143 26.94 -0.78 5.85
CA GLU A 143 27.37 -2.10 5.43
C GLU A 143 28.50 -2.58 6.36
N LEU A 144 28.43 -3.87 6.77
CA LEU A 144 29.37 -4.47 7.73
C LEU A 144 30.32 -5.45 7.04
#